data_3979097c0000f4ec27cfc65eaae4fa66
#
_entry.id   3979097c0000f4ec27cfc65eaae4fa66
#
_cell.length_a   1.000
_cell.length_b   1.000
_cell.length_c   1.000
_cell.angle_alpha   90.00
_cell.angle_beta   90.00
_cell.angle_gamma   90.00
#
_symmetry.space_group_name_H-M   'P 1'
#
loop_
_entity.id
_entity.type
_entity.pdbx_description
1 polymer ?
#
loop_
_entity_poly.entity_id
_entity_poly.type
_entity_poly.pdbx_seq_one_letter_code
_entity_poly.pdbx_strand_id
1 'polypeptide(L)'
;MKSEKTSKTINFFYFCKNYGMSKKLLLSAEDLRIILFRLACQLKETHGNFTQTLLVGLQPRGVRLAERLLHTLTNHYEVPNVQLSKLDITFFRDDFRRSGKVLNASDNSMEFGVENKRIVLIDDVLYTGRSIRAALTAIDSYGRPAEIQLLNLIDRRFSRHLPIQPDFCGHQVDAIQNERVVVCWKEDDNEDAVYLVNK
;
A
#
# COMPACT_ATOMS: atom_id res chain seq x y z
N MET A 1 -26.84 -22.69 -17.61
CA MET A 1 -25.82 -23.23 -16.70
C MET A 1 -24.75 -22.12 -16.51
N LYS A 2 -24.84 -21.36 -15.42
CA LYS A 2 -23.89 -20.34 -15.06
C LYS A 2 -22.80 -20.99 -14.18
N SER A 3 -21.55 -21.04 -14.66
CA SER A 3 -20.43 -21.50 -13.88
C SER A 3 -19.98 -20.38 -12.93
N GLU A 4 -20.25 -20.55 -11.66
CA GLU A 4 -19.68 -19.75 -10.57
C GLU A 4 -18.17 -20.00 -10.52
N LYS A 5 -17.39 -19.00 -10.94
CA LYS A 5 -15.97 -18.91 -10.60
C LYS A 5 -15.85 -18.37 -9.19
N THR A 6 -15.87 -19.26 -8.22
CA THR A 6 -15.53 -18.94 -6.83
C THR A 6 -14.04 -18.62 -6.77
N SER A 7 -13.71 -17.33 -6.72
CA SER A 7 -12.38 -16.83 -6.40
C SER A 7 -12.05 -17.29 -4.98
N LYS A 8 -11.12 -18.24 -4.82
CA LYS A 8 -10.57 -18.64 -3.53
C LYS A 8 -9.63 -17.54 -3.02
N THR A 9 -10.18 -16.46 -2.53
CA THR A 9 -9.49 -15.61 -1.56
C THR A 9 -9.44 -16.43 -0.28
N ILE A 10 -8.30 -17.06 -0.02
CA ILE A 10 -8.06 -17.77 1.24
C ILE A 10 -8.12 -16.69 2.31
N ASN A 11 -9.22 -16.70 3.06
CA ASN A 11 -9.46 -15.76 4.13
C ASN A 11 -8.32 -15.95 5.15
N PHE A 12 -7.42 -14.97 5.26
CA PHE A 12 -6.24 -15.02 6.12
C PHE A 12 -6.63 -15.29 7.59
N PHE A 13 -7.83 -14.88 8.00
CA PHE A 13 -8.43 -15.21 9.28
C PHE A 13 -8.61 -16.73 9.50
N TYR A 14 -9.01 -17.45 8.46
CA TYR A 14 -9.15 -18.90 8.52
C TYR A 14 -7.79 -19.58 8.72
N PHE A 15 -6.75 -19.01 8.12
CA PHE A 15 -5.38 -19.51 8.22
C PHE A 15 -4.80 -19.30 9.63
N CYS A 16 -4.95 -18.10 10.22
CA CYS A 16 -4.45 -17.80 11.57
C CYS A 16 -5.17 -18.62 12.66
N LYS A 17 -6.48 -18.85 12.52
CA LYS A 17 -7.28 -19.60 13.50
C LYS A 17 -6.93 -21.08 13.56
N ASN A 18 -6.45 -21.67 12.45
CA ASN A 18 -6.16 -23.10 12.35
C ASN A 18 -4.70 -23.48 12.67
N TYR A 19 -3.78 -22.50 12.79
CA TYR A 19 -2.34 -22.79 12.97
C TYR A 19 -1.76 -22.31 14.31
N GLY A 20 -2.58 -21.91 15.28
CA GLY A 20 -2.11 -21.56 16.64
C GLY A 20 -1.14 -20.37 16.71
N MET A 21 -1.14 -19.51 15.67
CA MET A 21 -0.27 -18.32 15.62
C MET A 21 -0.71 -17.27 16.65
N SER A 22 0.22 -16.79 17.47
CA SER A 22 -0.08 -15.68 18.35
C SER A 22 -0.27 -14.38 17.51
N LYS A 23 -1.41 -13.72 17.75
CA LYS A 23 -1.82 -12.51 17.05
C LYS A 23 -1.89 -11.38 18.06
N LYS A 24 -1.07 -10.33 17.90
CA LYS A 24 -1.07 -9.13 18.75
C LYS A 24 -1.66 -7.97 17.95
N LEU A 25 -2.67 -7.32 18.48
CA LEU A 25 -3.20 -6.08 17.89
C LEU A 25 -2.16 -4.97 18.06
N LEU A 26 -1.79 -4.33 16.94
CA LEU A 26 -0.91 -3.16 16.91
C LEU A 26 -1.71 -1.86 16.80
N LEU A 27 -2.69 -1.83 15.88
CA LEU A 27 -3.55 -0.66 15.66
C LEU A 27 -5.00 -1.12 15.57
N SER A 28 -5.86 -0.47 16.30
CA SER A 28 -7.32 -0.62 16.21
C SER A 28 -7.89 0.17 15.04
N ALA A 29 -9.18 -0.01 14.75
CA ALA A 29 -9.91 0.77 13.74
C ALA A 29 -9.86 2.28 14.04
N GLU A 30 -9.94 2.67 15.33
CA GLU A 30 -9.85 4.07 15.74
C GLU A 30 -8.44 4.63 15.52
N ASP A 31 -7.39 3.88 15.87
CA ASP A 31 -6.01 4.29 15.61
C ASP A 31 -5.76 4.49 14.11
N LEU A 32 -6.27 3.57 13.28
CA LEU A 32 -6.18 3.68 11.83
C LEU A 32 -6.89 4.92 11.30
N ARG A 33 -8.07 5.24 11.83
CA ARG A 33 -8.82 6.45 11.48
C ARG A 33 -7.99 7.70 11.77
N ILE A 34 -7.42 7.81 12.98
CA ILE A 34 -6.58 8.94 13.39
C ILE A 34 -5.35 9.07 12.48
N ILE A 35 -4.68 7.95 12.19
CA ILE A 35 -3.50 7.93 11.33
C ILE A 35 -3.83 8.37 9.91
N LEU A 36 -4.95 7.92 9.34
CA LEU A 36 -5.39 8.32 8.00
C LEU A 36 -5.65 9.82 7.91
N PHE A 37 -6.32 10.41 8.92
CA PHE A 37 -6.54 11.85 8.99
C PHE A 37 -5.22 12.62 9.07
N ARG A 38 -4.28 12.18 9.91
CA ARG A 38 -2.96 12.80 10.04
C ARG A 38 -2.15 12.72 8.74
N LEU A 39 -2.10 11.57 8.09
CA LEU A 39 -1.41 11.39 6.81
C LEU A 39 -2.02 12.26 5.71
N ALA A 40 -3.36 12.34 5.62
CA ALA A 40 -4.04 13.21 4.67
C ALA A 40 -3.75 14.69 4.93
N CYS A 41 -3.66 15.12 6.21
CA CYS A 41 -3.26 16.46 6.60
C CYS A 41 -1.83 16.78 6.12
N GLN A 42 -0.87 15.89 6.40
CA GLN A 42 0.52 16.03 5.96
C GLN A 42 0.64 16.12 4.42
N LEU A 43 -0.13 15.28 3.71
CA LEU A 43 -0.18 15.34 2.24
C LEU A 43 -0.74 16.70 1.75
N LYS A 44 -1.82 17.21 2.37
CA LYS A 44 -2.38 18.51 2.03
C LYS A 44 -1.40 19.66 2.30
N GLU A 45 -0.69 19.63 3.43
CA GLU A 45 0.33 20.62 3.78
C GLU A 45 1.47 20.64 2.75
N THR A 46 1.90 19.45 2.28
CA THR A 46 3.03 19.33 1.35
C THR A 46 2.64 19.62 -0.10
N HIS A 47 1.45 19.19 -0.54
CA HIS A 47 1.04 19.22 -1.96
C HIS A 47 -0.03 20.26 -2.28
N GLY A 48 -0.62 20.91 -1.28
CA GLY A 48 -1.60 21.97 -1.43
C GLY A 48 -2.88 21.50 -2.16
N ASN A 49 -3.07 21.94 -3.39
CA ASN A 49 -4.23 21.63 -4.22
C ASN A 49 -4.05 20.42 -5.15
N PHE A 50 -2.93 19.71 -5.07
CA PHE A 50 -2.60 18.50 -5.85
C PHE A 50 -2.57 18.66 -7.37
N THR A 51 -2.52 19.89 -7.92
CA THR A 51 -2.55 20.12 -9.39
C THR A 51 -1.40 19.42 -10.12
N GLN A 52 -0.25 19.26 -9.48
CA GLN A 52 0.95 18.62 -10.03
C GLN A 52 1.29 17.29 -9.31
N THR A 53 0.37 16.78 -8.49
CA THR A 53 0.60 15.57 -7.67
C THR A 53 -0.32 14.44 -8.08
N LEU A 54 0.27 13.26 -8.26
CA LEU A 54 -0.42 12.02 -8.55
C LEU A 54 -0.21 11.03 -7.39
N LEU A 55 -1.29 10.55 -6.79
CA LEU A 55 -1.26 9.43 -5.87
C LEU A 55 -1.16 8.12 -6.65
N VAL A 56 -0.24 7.24 -6.28
CA VAL A 56 -0.05 5.93 -6.93
C VAL A 56 -0.09 4.84 -5.89
N GLY A 57 -1.21 4.10 -5.83
CA GLY A 57 -1.38 2.97 -4.93
C GLY A 57 -0.79 1.69 -5.49
N LEU A 58 0.11 1.03 -4.73
CA LEU A 58 0.64 -0.28 -5.11
C LEU A 58 -0.42 -1.37 -4.89
N GLN A 59 -0.64 -2.18 -5.90
CA GLN A 59 -1.57 -3.30 -5.79
C GLN A 59 -0.99 -4.45 -4.97
N PRO A 60 -1.84 -5.20 -4.24
CA PRO A 60 -3.27 -4.97 -4.03
C PRO A 60 -3.59 -4.05 -2.84
N ARG A 61 -2.80 -4.02 -1.78
CA ARG A 61 -3.17 -3.44 -0.48
C ARG A 61 -2.87 -1.94 -0.37
N GLY A 62 -1.81 -1.46 -1.02
CA GLY A 62 -1.50 -0.03 -1.09
C GLY A 62 -2.60 0.77 -1.79
N VAL A 63 -3.36 0.16 -2.71
CA VAL A 63 -4.53 0.77 -3.35
C VAL A 63 -5.62 1.09 -2.33
N ARG A 64 -5.91 0.19 -1.36
CA ARG A 64 -6.91 0.44 -0.32
C ARG A 64 -6.56 1.64 0.55
N LEU A 65 -5.29 1.72 0.93
CA LEU A 65 -4.77 2.89 1.67
C LEU A 65 -4.92 4.18 0.84
N ALA A 66 -4.55 4.13 -0.43
CA ALA A 66 -4.63 5.28 -1.34
C ALA A 66 -6.08 5.75 -1.56
N GLU A 67 -7.04 4.83 -1.75
CA GLU A 67 -8.46 5.13 -1.88
C GLU A 67 -9.02 5.82 -0.61
N ARG A 68 -8.63 5.36 0.58
CA ARG A 68 -9.04 5.97 1.86
C ARG A 68 -8.42 7.35 2.08
N LEU A 69 -7.15 7.54 1.69
CA LEU A 69 -6.51 8.85 1.73
C LEU A 69 -7.17 9.82 0.75
N LEU A 70 -7.46 9.37 -0.48
CA LEU A 70 -8.20 10.14 -1.48
C LEU A 70 -9.55 10.60 -0.91
N HIS A 71 -10.33 9.67 -0.33
CA HIS A 71 -11.62 9.97 0.29
C HIS A 71 -11.49 11.03 1.41
N THR A 72 -10.46 10.91 2.25
CA THR A 72 -10.22 11.88 3.34
C THR A 72 -9.82 13.25 2.80
N LEU A 73 -8.93 13.29 1.78
CA LEU A 73 -8.51 14.54 1.13
C LEU A 73 -9.69 15.26 0.47
N THR A 74 -10.54 14.54 -0.24
CA THR A 74 -11.66 15.15 -0.98
C THR A 74 -12.81 15.54 -0.08
N ASN A 75 -13.22 14.67 0.86
CA ASN A 75 -14.45 14.87 1.64
C ASN A 75 -14.24 15.60 2.97
N HIS A 76 -13.05 15.50 3.56
CA HIS A 76 -12.77 16.16 4.84
C HIS A 76 -11.91 17.41 4.66
N TYR A 77 -10.90 17.36 3.79
CA TYR A 77 -10.02 18.50 3.54
C TYR A 77 -10.41 19.32 2.30
N GLU A 78 -11.49 18.95 1.61
CA GLU A 78 -12.06 19.64 0.45
C GLU A 78 -11.03 19.92 -0.68
N VAL A 79 -10.05 19.00 -0.84
CA VAL A 79 -9.05 19.13 -1.90
C VAL A 79 -9.68 18.68 -3.23
N PRO A 80 -9.82 19.58 -4.21
CA PRO A 80 -10.41 19.24 -5.49
C PRO A 80 -9.44 18.44 -6.36
N ASN A 81 -9.98 17.57 -7.22
CA ASN A 81 -9.26 16.94 -8.35
C ASN A 81 -8.00 16.14 -7.97
N VAL A 82 -7.97 15.52 -6.78
CA VAL A 82 -6.89 14.60 -6.42
C VAL A 82 -6.91 13.41 -7.38
N GLN A 83 -5.81 13.19 -8.10
CA GLN A 83 -5.66 12.09 -9.05
C GLN A 83 -5.10 10.86 -8.34
N LEU A 84 -5.68 9.70 -8.62
CA LEU A 84 -5.22 8.39 -8.11
C LEU A 84 -5.03 7.41 -9.27
N SER A 85 -3.86 6.80 -9.33
CA SER A 85 -3.55 5.67 -10.23
C SER A 85 -3.24 4.41 -9.43
N LYS A 86 -3.42 3.25 -10.07
CA LYS A 86 -3.12 1.93 -9.49
C LYS A 86 -1.96 1.30 -10.25
N LEU A 87 -0.95 0.84 -9.52
CA LEU A 87 0.26 0.26 -10.10
C LEU A 87 0.40 -1.21 -9.68
N ASP A 88 0.35 -2.12 -10.64
CA ASP A 88 0.72 -3.52 -10.44
C ASP A 88 2.21 -3.71 -10.71
N ILE A 89 2.93 -4.20 -9.71
CA ILE A 89 4.37 -4.43 -9.76
C ILE A 89 4.72 -5.91 -9.99
N THR A 90 3.74 -6.76 -10.27
CA THR A 90 3.91 -8.22 -10.33
C THR A 90 5.04 -8.63 -11.26
N PHE A 91 5.13 -8.04 -12.45
CA PHE A 91 6.17 -8.37 -13.43
C PHE A 91 7.54 -7.74 -13.14
N PHE A 92 7.60 -6.74 -12.28
CA PHE A 92 8.83 -6.02 -11.94
C PHE A 92 9.51 -6.57 -10.68
N ARG A 93 8.86 -7.51 -9.99
CA ARG A 93 9.42 -8.15 -8.80
C ARG A 93 10.43 -9.21 -9.18
N ASP A 94 11.55 -9.27 -8.45
CA ASP A 94 12.65 -10.22 -8.69
C ASP A 94 12.32 -11.67 -8.27
N ASP A 95 11.29 -11.88 -7.42
CA ASP A 95 10.76 -13.20 -7.06
C ASP A 95 9.85 -13.80 -8.15
N PHE A 96 9.42 -13.02 -9.14
CA PHE A 96 8.65 -13.47 -10.29
C PHE A 96 9.32 -14.65 -11.05
N ARG A 97 10.62 -14.54 -11.30
CA ARG A 97 11.38 -15.54 -12.07
C ARG A 97 11.56 -16.89 -11.37
N ARG A 98 11.29 -16.95 -10.05
CA ARG A 98 11.49 -18.16 -9.22
C ARG A 98 10.21 -18.95 -8.95
N SER A 99 9.02 -18.38 -9.18
CA SER A 99 7.78 -19.00 -8.68
C SER A 99 7.13 -20.00 -9.65
N GLY A 100 7.49 -20.04 -10.93
CA GLY A 100 6.88 -20.95 -11.91
C GLY A 100 5.35 -20.89 -12.04
N LYS A 101 4.71 -19.96 -11.34
CA LYS A 101 3.25 -19.76 -11.34
C LYS A 101 2.87 -18.82 -12.46
N VAL A 102 1.83 -19.21 -13.21
CA VAL A 102 1.15 -18.29 -14.13
C VAL A 102 0.51 -17.19 -13.27
N LEU A 103 1.07 -15.99 -13.31
CA LEU A 103 0.52 -14.83 -12.63
C LEU A 103 -0.41 -14.09 -13.59
N ASN A 104 -1.62 -13.82 -13.13
CA ASN A 104 -2.48 -12.86 -13.82
C ASN A 104 -2.08 -11.46 -13.33
N ALA A 105 -1.61 -10.62 -14.25
CA ALA A 105 -1.46 -9.20 -13.97
C ALA A 105 -2.84 -8.60 -13.71
N SER A 106 -2.94 -7.76 -12.70
CA SER A 106 -4.10 -6.91 -12.52
C SER A 106 -4.03 -5.76 -13.53
N ASP A 107 -5.18 -5.21 -13.91
CA ASP A 107 -5.20 -4.06 -14.83
C ASP A 107 -4.44 -2.88 -14.22
N ASN A 108 -3.35 -2.48 -14.89
CA ASN A 108 -2.68 -1.22 -14.60
C ASN A 108 -3.57 -0.08 -15.07
N SER A 109 -4.11 0.70 -14.15
CA SER A 109 -4.81 1.92 -14.49
C SER A 109 -3.92 3.15 -14.21
N MET A 110 -2.80 3.25 -14.95
CA MET A 110 -2.01 4.48 -15.02
C MET A 110 -2.69 5.45 -16.02
N GLU A 111 -3.92 5.86 -15.70
CA GLU A 111 -4.72 6.74 -16.57
C GLU A 111 -4.13 8.15 -16.70
N PHE A 112 -3.28 8.53 -15.75
CA PHE A 112 -2.66 9.84 -15.70
C PHE A 112 -1.17 9.75 -16.03
N GLY A 113 -0.70 10.54 -16.98
CA GLY A 113 0.73 10.61 -17.30
C GLY A 113 1.56 11.02 -16.07
N VAL A 114 2.75 10.47 -15.93
CA VAL A 114 3.68 10.74 -14.82
C VAL A 114 4.68 11.86 -15.12
N GLU A 115 4.80 12.27 -16.38
CA GLU A 115 5.80 13.21 -16.85
C GLU A 115 5.72 14.56 -16.10
N ASN A 116 6.85 14.95 -15.51
CA ASN A 116 7.00 16.19 -14.71
C ASN A 116 6.04 16.34 -13.51
N LYS A 117 5.37 15.25 -13.07
CA LYS A 117 4.52 15.27 -11.88
C LYS A 117 5.29 14.84 -10.64
N ARG A 118 4.82 15.31 -9.47
CA ARG A 118 5.18 14.72 -8.18
C ARG A 118 4.35 13.46 -7.96
N ILE A 119 4.99 12.35 -7.66
CA ILE A 119 4.31 11.09 -7.37
C ILE A 119 4.38 10.81 -5.88
N VAL A 120 3.24 10.52 -5.26
CA VAL A 120 3.20 9.91 -3.93
C VAL A 120 2.90 8.44 -4.11
N LEU A 121 3.94 7.61 -3.97
CA LEU A 121 3.85 6.16 -4.02
C LEU A 121 3.34 5.63 -2.68
N ILE A 122 2.25 4.85 -2.71
CA ILE A 122 1.53 4.45 -1.50
C ILE A 122 1.51 2.92 -1.38
N ASP A 123 2.01 2.42 -0.24
CA ASP A 123 1.97 0.99 0.12
C ASP A 123 1.56 0.81 1.59
N ASP A 124 1.01 -0.34 1.94
CA ASP A 124 0.54 -0.60 3.31
C ASP A 124 1.71 -0.85 4.28
N VAL A 125 2.68 -1.69 3.91
CA VAL A 125 3.79 -2.09 4.79
C VAL A 125 5.14 -1.98 4.09
N LEU A 126 5.97 -1.05 4.54
CA LEU A 126 7.36 -0.99 4.11
C LEU A 126 8.18 -2.00 4.91
N TYR A 127 8.68 -3.04 4.24
CA TYR A 127 9.52 -4.09 4.84
C TYR A 127 10.96 -4.01 4.33
N THR A 128 11.33 -4.79 3.32
CA THR A 128 12.68 -4.82 2.77
C THR A 128 12.97 -3.71 1.75
N GLY A 129 11.93 -3.07 1.20
CA GLY A 129 12.02 -2.08 0.12
C GLY A 129 11.98 -2.68 -1.29
N ARG A 130 11.89 -4.01 -1.45
CA ARG A 130 11.89 -4.68 -2.77
C ARG A 130 10.68 -4.32 -3.62
N SER A 131 9.49 -4.18 -3.01
CA SER A 131 8.28 -3.73 -3.71
C SER A 131 8.45 -2.30 -4.23
N ILE A 132 9.05 -1.42 -3.43
CA ILE A 132 9.31 -0.03 -3.83
C ILE A 132 10.31 0.02 -4.98
N ARG A 133 11.39 -0.77 -4.97
CA ARG A 133 12.31 -0.87 -6.10
C ARG A 133 11.59 -1.30 -7.37
N ALA A 134 10.74 -2.33 -7.29
CA ALA A 134 9.94 -2.78 -8.42
C ALA A 134 9.01 -1.69 -8.95
N ALA A 135 8.39 -0.91 -8.04
CA ALA A 135 7.52 0.20 -8.38
C ALA A 135 8.28 1.34 -9.09
N LEU A 136 9.47 1.69 -8.60
CA LEU A 136 10.31 2.70 -9.26
C LEU A 136 10.65 2.28 -10.70
N THR A 137 11.05 1.02 -10.89
CA THR A 137 11.31 0.47 -12.23
C THR A 137 10.08 0.49 -13.13
N ALA A 138 8.89 0.20 -12.55
CA ALA A 138 7.63 0.25 -13.29
C ALA A 138 7.28 1.68 -13.70
N ILE A 139 7.42 2.66 -12.80
CA ILE A 139 7.12 4.08 -13.06
C ILE A 139 7.97 4.62 -14.20
N ASP A 140 9.26 4.26 -14.27
CA ASP A 140 10.16 4.68 -15.34
C ASP A 140 9.64 4.30 -16.75
N SER A 141 8.83 3.26 -16.88
CA SER A 141 8.22 2.87 -18.16
C SER A 141 7.04 3.77 -18.59
N TYR A 142 6.52 4.60 -17.68
CA TYR A 142 5.40 5.52 -17.96
C TYR A 142 5.82 6.97 -18.19
N GLY A 143 7.08 7.32 -17.93
CA GLY A 143 7.63 8.65 -18.14
C GLY A 143 8.58 9.05 -17.00
N ARG A 144 8.99 10.32 -16.99
CA ARG A 144 9.93 10.88 -16.01
C ARG A 144 9.22 11.80 -15.02
N PRO A 145 8.93 11.33 -13.80
CA PRO A 145 8.37 12.20 -12.75
C PRO A 145 9.39 13.26 -12.31
N ALA A 146 8.91 14.40 -11.83
CA ALA A 146 9.75 15.43 -11.23
C ALA A 146 10.28 14.99 -9.84
N GLU A 147 9.46 14.25 -9.10
CA GLU A 147 9.76 13.78 -7.75
C GLU A 147 8.95 12.53 -7.44
N ILE A 148 9.52 11.61 -6.65
CA ILE A 148 8.78 10.46 -6.10
C ILE A 148 8.96 10.46 -4.60
N GLN A 149 7.87 10.58 -3.87
CA GLN A 149 7.80 10.47 -2.41
C GLN A 149 7.10 9.17 -2.02
N LEU A 150 7.47 8.60 -0.88
CA LEU A 150 6.94 7.34 -0.39
C LEU A 150 6.06 7.56 0.83
N LEU A 151 4.83 7.03 0.78
CA LEU A 151 3.91 6.96 1.90
C LEU A 151 3.63 5.51 2.29
N ASN A 152 3.84 5.18 3.56
CA ASN A 152 3.49 3.87 4.10
C ASN A 152 2.63 3.99 5.36
N LEU A 153 1.65 3.08 5.52
CA LEU A 153 0.89 2.98 6.76
C LEU A 153 1.78 2.46 7.88
N ILE A 154 2.53 1.38 7.61
CA ILE A 154 3.46 0.77 8.57
C ILE A 154 4.87 0.74 8.01
N ASP A 155 5.81 1.29 8.77
CA ASP A 155 7.23 1.13 8.53
C ASP A 155 7.82 0.09 9.52
N ARG A 156 8.21 -1.09 8.99
CA ARG A 156 8.93 -2.10 9.76
C ARG A 156 10.42 -1.75 9.80
N ARG A 157 10.89 -1.23 10.93
CA ARG A 157 12.31 -0.89 11.12
C ARG A 157 13.18 -2.14 11.17
N PHE A 158 14.49 -1.96 10.99
CA PHE A 158 15.54 -2.99 11.09
C PHE A 158 15.47 -4.15 10.10
N SER A 159 14.64 -4.05 9.07
CA SER A 159 14.46 -5.13 8.08
C SER A 159 14.77 -4.70 6.65
N ARG A 160 15.41 -3.55 6.46
CA ARG A 160 15.72 -2.99 5.12
C ARG A 160 16.81 -3.76 4.42
N HIS A 161 16.59 -4.07 3.13
CA HIS A 161 17.62 -4.54 2.21
C HIS A 161 18.08 -3.44 1.24
N LEU A 162 17.38 -2.32 1.20
CA LEU A 162 17.64 -1.19 0.31
C LEU A 162 17.59 0.12 1.12
N PRO A 163 18.35 1.16 0.74
CA PRO A 163 18.38 2.45 1.45
C PRO A 163 17.13 3.28 1.12
N ILE A 164 15.95 2.77 1.52
CA ILE A 164 14.65 3.37 1.28
C ILE A 164 13.99 3.71 2.61
N GLN A 165 13.51 4.93 2.74
CA GLN A 165 12.75 5.43 3.88
C GLN A 165 11.46 6.10 3.39
N PRO A 166 10.35 6.05 4.15
CA PRO A 166 9.14 6.77 3.79
C PRO A 166 9.26 8.26 4.13
N ASP A 167 8.73 9.12 3.26
CA ASP A 167 8.54 10.56 3.51
C ASP A 167 7.34 10.77 4.45
N PHE A 168 6.31 9.94 4.28
CA PHE A 168 5.10 9.94 5.12
C PHE A 168 4.92 8.57 5.75
N CYS A 169 4.90 8.52 7.08
CA CYS A 169 4.78 7.27 7.83
C CYS A 169 3.60 7.30 8.79
N GLY A 170 2.73 6.30 8.69
CA GLY A 170 1.61 6.14 9.62
C GLY A 170 2.08 5.72 11.02
N HIS A 171 2.76 4.59 11.11
CA HIS A 171 3.26 4.05 12.36
C HIS A 171 4.53 3.23 12.14
N GLN A 172 5.49 3.33 13.06
CA GLN A 172 6.73 2.55 13.01
C GLN A 172 6.63 1.33 13.92
N VAL A 173 7.08 0.18 13.44
CA VAL A 173 7.05 -1.08 14.18
C VAL A 173 8.41 -1.74 14.19
N ASP A 174 8.89 -2.07 15.38
CA ASP A 174 10.08 -2.88 15.57
C ASP A 174 9.68 -4.36 15.56
N ALA A 175 9.71 -4.97 14.38
CA ALA A 175 9.37 -6.37 14.21
C ALA A 175 10.63 -7.20 14.00
N ILE A 176 10.75 -8.31 14.75
CA ILE A 176 11.85 -9.25 14.62
C ILE A 176 11.64 -10.19 13.42
N GLN A 177 12.67 -11.01 13.08
CA GLN A 177 12.69 -11.79 11.83
C GLN A 177 11.52 -12.77 11.66
N ASN A 178 10.97 -13.32 12.75
CA ASN A 178 9.88 -14.29 12.70
C ASN A 178 8.49 -13.65 12.77
N GLU A 179 8.41 -12.34 12.87
CA GLU A 179 7.15 -11.61 12.96
C GLU A 179 6.74 -11.04 11.60
N ARG A 180 5.44 -11.01 11.36
CA ARG A 180 4.83 -10.41 10.17
C ARG A 180 3.79 -9.38 10.57
N VAL A 181 3.84 -8.20 9.97
CA VAL A 181 2.76 -7.22 10.07
C VAL A 181 1.70 -7.54 9.03
N VAL A 182 0.45 -7.55 9.45
CA VAL A 182 -0.73 -7.78 8.61
C VAL A 182 -1.68 -6.63 8.78
N VAL A 183 -1.95 -5.92 7.68
CA VAL A 183 -2.97 -4.87 7.63
C VAL A 183 -4.28 -5.50 7.17
N CYS A 184 -5.35 -5.31 7.91
CA CYS A 184 -6.70 -5.73 7.56
C CYS A 184 -7.53 -4.51 7.21
N TRP A 185 -8.26 -4.59 6.11
CA TRP A 185 -9.19 -3.56 5.65
C TRP A 185 -10.61 -4.11 5.64
N LYS A 186 -11.56 -3.31 6.12
CA LYS A 186 -12.97 -3.73 6.22
C LYS A 186 -13.54 -4.21 4.87
N GLU A 187 -13.08 -3.65 3.77
CA GLU A 187 -13.51 -4.00 2.41
C GLU A 187 -13.11 -5.43 2.00
N ASP A 188 -11.96 -5.91 2.48
CA ASP A 188 -11.39 -7.20 2.08
C ASP A 188 -11.43 -8.23 3.21
N ASP A 189 -11.25 -7.76 4.46
CA ASP A 189 -11.03 -8.61 5.65
C ASP A 189 -12.18 -8.50 6.68
N ASN A 190 -13.23 -7.69 6.42
CA ASN A 190 -14.37 -7.39 7.29
C ASN A 190 -14.02 -6.66 8.60
N GLU A 191 -12.79 -6.23 8.80
CA GLU A 191 -12.36 -5.41 9.93
C GLU A 191 -11.25 -4.44 9.52
N ASP A 192 -11.15 -3.33 10.23
CA ASP A 192 -10.02 -2.41 10.14
C ASP A 192 -9.09 -2.65 11.34
N ALA A 193 -7.92 -3.19 11.09
CA ALA A 193 -6.93 -3.44 12.14
C ALA A 193 -5.53 -3.68 11.57
N VAL A 194 -4.50 -3.51 12.40
CA VAL A 194 -3.14 -3.97 12.09
C VAL A 194 -2.69 -4.93 13.16
N TYR A 195 -2.15 -6.06 12.75
CA TYR A 195 -1.69 -7.11 13.64
C TYR A 195 -0.22 -7.43 13.43
N LEU A 196 0.45 -7.78 14.52
CA LEU A 196 1.72 -8.50 14.53
C LEU A 196 1.43 -9.98 14.73
N VAL A 197 1.94 -10.80 13.82
CA VAL A 197 1.70 -12.26 13.80
C VAL A 197 3.05 -12.97 13.81
N ASN A 198 3.23 -13.90 14.74
CA ASN A 198 4.40 -14.76 14.76
C ASN A 198 4.22 -15.90 13.74
N LYS A 199 5.30 -16.22 13.02
CA LYS A 199 5.34 -17.36 12.10
C LYS A 199 5.48 -18.66 12.87
#